data_3bf3614e4565864e1ec056ca52387d9b
#
_entry.id   3bf3614e4565864e1ec056ca52387d9b
#
_cell.length_a   1.000
_cell.length_b   1.000
_cell.length_c   1.000
_cell.angle_alpha   90.00
_cell.angle_beta   90.00
_cell.angle_gamma   90.00
#
_symmetry.space_group_name_H-M   'P 1'
#
loop_
_entity.id
_entity.type
_entity.pdbx_description
1 polymer ?
#
loop_
_entity_poly.entity_id
_entity_poly.type
_entity_poly.pdbx_seq_one_letter_code
_entity_poly.pdbx_strand_id
1 'polypeptide(L)'
;MSLFNLKNKSILITGSSRGIGKAIAMQCAVHGANVIISSRKADSCNKTVDEINEYVGSTKAFAIPASISETEELEHLVKKTKEKLGQIDVLVCNAATNPFMGSMLDLSLIHISEPTRHDQI
;
A
#
# COMPACT_ATOMS: atom_id res chain seq x y z
N MET A 1 -2.27 -24.83 -7.44
CA MET A 1 -1.46 -23.68 -7.47
C MET A 1 -2.24 -22.47 -7.92
N SER A 2 -2.01 -21.38 -7.31
CA SER A 2 -2.77 -20.19 -7.61
C SER A 2 -2.04 -19.31 -8.60
N LEU A 3 -2.78 -18.77 -9.57
CA LEU A 3 -2.21 -17.80 -10.46
C LEU A 3 -1.94 -16.49 -9.74
N PHE A 4 -2.58 -16.29 -8.60
CA PHE A 4 -2.48 -15.03 -7.89
C PHE A 4 -1.87 -15.21 -6.51
N ASN A 5 -0.78 -15.93 -6.43
CA ASN A 5 -0.12 -16.11 -5.16
C ASN A 5 0.79 -14.92 -4.90
N LEU A 6 0.43 -14.13 -3.89
CA LEU A 6 1.19 -12.94 -3.52
C LEU A 6 1.98 -13.14 -2.22
N LYS A 7 2.22 -14.37 -1.87
CA LYS A 7 2.91 -14.67 -0.63
C LYS A 7 4.24 -13.93 -0.54
N ASN A 8 4.46 -13.30 0.58
CA ASN A 8 5.67 -12.53 0.87
C ASN A 8 5.84 -11.26 0.04
N LYS A 9 4.83 -10.86 -0.71
CA LYS A 9 4.89 -9.56 -1.38
C LYS A 9 4.48 -8.46 -0.42
N SER A 10 5.08 -7.30 -0.57
CA SER A 10 4.78 -6.15 0.26
C SER A 10 4.09 -5.09 -0.60
N ILE A 11 2.90 -4.72 -0.22
CA ILE A 11 2.06 -3.84 -1.05
C ILE A 11 1.62 -2.64 -0.23
N LEU A 12 1.92 -1.46 -0.74
CA LEU A 12 1.48 -0.21 -0.12
C LEU A 12 0.30 0.33 -0.93
N ILE A 13 -0.82 0.57 -0.27
CA ILE A 13 -2.01 1.05 -0.95
C ILE A 13 -2.47 2.33 -0.28
N THR A 14 -2.47 3.44 -1.03
CA THR A 14 -2.95 4.69 -0.48
C THR A 14 -4.46 4.77 -0.62
N GLY A 15 -5.10 5.51 0.27
CA GLY A 15 -6.55 5.61 0.26
C GLY A 15 -7.24 4.29 0.51
N SER A 16 -6.66 3.47 1.37
CA SER A 16 -7.12 2.08 1.49
C SER A 16 -8.00 1.81 2.69
N SER A 17 -8.42 2.84 3.41
CA SER A 17 -9.28 2.59 4.57
C SER A 17 -10.73 2.33 4.20
N ARG A 18 -11.10 2.52 2.95
CA ARG A 18 -12.46 2.25 2.51
C ARG A 18 -12.50 2.15 0.99
N GLY A 19 -13.66 1.75 0.47
CA GLY A 19 -13.92 1.74 -0.96
C GLY A 19 -13.05 0.78 -1.75
N ILE A 20 -12.67 1.21 -2.92
CA ILE A 20 -11.88 0.37 -3.82
C ILE A 20 -10.52 0.02 -3.22
N GLY A 21 -9.89 0.99 -2.57
CA GLY A 21 -8.61 0.73 -1.93
C GLY A 21 -8.69 -0.36 -0.89
N LYS A 22 -9.73 -0.33 -0.07
CA LYS A 22 -9.93 -1.36 0.94
C LYS A 22 -10.17 -2.73 0.28
N ALA A 23 -10.95 -2.75 -0.79
CA ALA A 23 -11.23 -4.00 -1.49
C ALA A 23 -9.96 -4.59 -2.09
N ILE A 24 -9.11 -3.76 -2.67
CA ILE A 24 -7.85 -4.21 -3.23
C ILE A 24 -6.96 -4.77 -2.13
N ALA A 25 -6.88 -4.06 -1.00
CA ALA A 25 -6.06 -4.51 0.11
C ALA A 25 -6.54 -5.86 0.64
N MET A 26 -7.84 -6.02 0.77
CA MET A 26 -8.41 -7.27 1.25
C MET A 26 -8.03 -8.43 0.33
N GLN A 27 -8.19 -8.24 -0.98
CA GLN A 27 -7.87 -9.28 -1.93
C GLN A 27 -6.39 -9.62 -1.93
N CYS A 28 -5.53 -8.61 -1.83
CA CYS A 28 -4.10 -8.86 -1.79
C CYS A 28 -3.74 -9.67 -0.54
N ALA A 29 -4.33 -9.32 0.59
CA ALA A 29 -4.05 -10.04 1.83
C ALA A 29 -4.57 -11.48 1.76
N VAL A 30 -5.71 -11.68 1.14
CA VAL A 30 -6.25 -13.03 0.97
C VAL A 30 -5.28 -13.89 0.17
N HIS A 31 -4.58 -13.30 -0.77
CA HIS A 31 -3.63 -14.04 -1.58
C HIS A 31 -2.22 -14.09 -0.98
N GLY A 32 -2.09 -13.65 0.26
CA GLY A 32 -0.85 -13.85 1.00
C GLY A 32 0.06 -12.65 1.13
N ALA A 33 -0.31 -11.51 0.56
CA ALA A 33 0.54 -10.32 0.63
C ALA A 33 0.47 -9.65 1.98
N ASN A 34 1.55 -8.97 2.34
CA ASN A 34 1.52 -8.03 3.44
C ASN A 34 1.12 -6.69 2.87
N VAL A 35 0.11 -6.05 3.45
CA VAL A 35 -0.42 -4.81 2.91
C VAL A 35 -0.36 -3.70 3.94
N ILE A 36 -0.04 -2.50 3.47
CA ILE A 36 -0.08 -1.32 4.31
C ILE A 36 -1.35 -0.55 3.97
N ILE A 37 -2.15 -0.32 5.00
CA ILE A 37 -3.39 0.44 4.89
C ILE A 37 -3.07 1.87 5.28
N SER A 38 -3.32 2.80 4.38
CA SER A 38 -2.98 4.18 4.64
C SER A 38 -4.09 5.12 4.19
N SER A 39 -4.41 6.06 5.06
CA SER A 39 -5.32 7.16 4.77
C SER A 39 -5.02 8.23 5.82
N ARG A 40 -5.72 9.35 5.74
CA ARG A 40 -5.47 10.43 6.68
C ARG A 40 -5.91 10.11 8.10
N LYS A 41 -6.85 9.21 8.28
CA LYS A 41 -7.43 8.96 9.60
C LYS A 41 -6.92 7.67 10.18
N ALA A 42 -6.22 7.76 11.29
CA ALA A 42 -5.66 6.60 11.94
C ALA A 42 -6.74 5.61 12.36
N ASP A 43 -7.87 6.12 12.87
CA ASP A 43 -8.94 5.24 13.33
C ASP A 43 -9.48 4.39 12.18
N SER A 44 -9.67 4.99 11.01
CA SER A 44 -10.17 4.27 9.85
C SER A 44 -9.16 3.23 9.39
N CYS A 45 -7.88 3.58 9.41
CA CYS A 45 -6.84 2.63 9.03
C CYS A 45 -6.84 1.43 9.98
N ASN A 46 -6.89 1.70 11.28
CA ASN A 46 -6.85 0.62 12.26
C ASN A 46 -8.05 -0.29 12.16
N LYS A 47 -9.23 0.29 11.93
CA LYS A 47 -10.43 -0.50 11.76
C LYS A 47 -10.32 -1.41 10.55
N THR A 48 -9.84 -0.87 9.44
CA THR A 48 -9.69 -1.66 8.23
C THR A 48 -8.67 -2.78 8.41
N VAL A 49 -7.57 -2.49 9.09
CA VAL A 49 -6.56 -3.49 9.38
C VAL A 49 -7.17 -4.63 10.19
N ASP A 50 -7.95 -4.30 11.21
CA ASP A 50 -8.58 -5.33 12.02
C ASP A 50 -9.54 -6.17 11.19
N GLU A 51 -10.31 -5.53 10.34
CA GLU A 51 -11.26 -6.26 9.49
C GLU A 51 -10.54 -7.21 8.53
N ILE A 52 -9.46 -6.75 7.93
CA ILE A 52 -8.72 -7.58 6.99
C ILE A 52 -8.07 -8.75 7.69
N ASN A 53 -7.40 -8.48 8.80
CA ASN A 53 -6.69 -9.53 9.52
C ASN A 53 -7.66 -10.57 10.09
N GLU A 54 -8.82 -10.13 10.52
CA GLU A 54 -9.81 -11.05 11.01
C GLU A 54 -10.36 -11.92 9.88
N TYR A 55 -10.62 -11.32 8.73
CA TYR A 55 -11.15 -12.06 7.61
C TYR A 55 -10.14 -13.09 7.08
N VAL A 56 -8.89 -12.69 6.99
CA VAL A 56 -7.84 -13.56 6.47
C VAL A 56 -7.42 -14.62 7.50
N GLY A 57 -7.56 -14.30 8.78
CA GLY A 57 -7.17 -15.23 9.83
C GLY A 57 -5.70 -15.15 10.21
N SER A 58 -4.99 -14.13 9.76
CA SER A 58 -3.61 -13.94 10.16
C SER A 58 -3.25 -12.46 10.00
N THR A 59 -2.10 -12.07 10.52
CA THR A 59 -1.68 -10.68 10.50
C THR A 59 -1.01 -10.38 9.17
N LYS A 60 -1.76 -9.79 8.25
CA LYS A 60 -1.27 -9.42 6.94
C LYS A 60 -1.38 -7.93 6.68
N ALA A 61 -2.24 -7.23 7.39
CA ALA A 61 -2.45 -5.80 7.17
C ALA A 61 -1.86 -5.01 8.32
N PHE A 62 -1.31 -3.85 7.99
CA PHE A 62 -0.70 -2.95 8.97
C PHE A 62 -1.10 -1.53 8.63
N ALA A 63 -1.29 -0.69 9.63
CA ALA A 63 -1.74 0.67 9.42
C ALA A 63 -0.59 1.66 9.52
N ILE A 64 -0.46 2.52 8.54
CA ILE A 64 0.44 3.66 8.61
C ILE A 64 -0.33 4.86 8.07
N PRO A 65 -0.97 5.64 8.94
CA PRO A 65 -1.73 6.81 8.49
C PRO A 65 -0.82 7.86 7.89
N ALA A 66 -1.29 8.49 6.83
CA ALA A 66 -0.54 9.57 6.20
C ALA A 66 -1.47 10.38 5.30
N SER A 67 -1.15 11.65 5.14
CA SER A 67 -1.86 12.51 4.22
C SER A 67 -1.09 12.57 2.92
N ILE A 68 -1.68 12.12 1.84
CA ILE A 68 -0.99 12.15 0.56
C ILE A 68 -1.03 13.52 -0.09
N SER A 69 -1.68 14.47 0.55
CA SER A 69 -1.67 15.82 0.00
C SER A 69 -0.35 16.53 0.29
N GLU A 70 0.52 15.94 1.10
CA GLU A 70 1.80 16.53 1.41
C GLU A 70 2.91 15.60 1.01
N THR A 71 3.85 16.14 0.26
CA THR A 71 4.96 15.35 -0.24
C THR A 71 5.77 14.71 0.87
N GLU A 72 6.01 15.46 1.93
CA GLU A 72 6.80 14.93 3.03
C GLU A 72 6.15 13.74 3.69
N GLU A 73 4.83 13.77 3.84
CA GLU A 73 4.13 12.65 4.44
C GLU A 73 4.14 11.43 3.54
N LEU A 74 4.07 11.65 2.24
CA LEU A 74 4.12 10.54 1.32
C LEU A 74 5.50 9.87 1.34
N GLU A 75 6.55 10.68 1.37
CA GLU A 75 7.90 10.13 1.48
C GLU A 75 8.07 9.37 2.78
N HIS A 76 7.52 9.91 3.85
CA HIS A 76 7.59 9.26 5.15
C HIS A 76 6.83 7.93 5.14
N LEU A 77 5.70 7.90 4.46
CA LEU A 77 4.91 6.69 4.34
C LEU A 77 5.70 5.59 3.62
N VAL A 78 6.36 5.95 2.53
CA VAL A 78 7.16 4.97 1.79
C VAL A 78 8.30 4.46 2.65
N LYS A 79 8.97 5.37 3.36
CA LYS A 79 10.08 4.99 4.22
C LYS A 79 9.60 4.07 5.34
N LYS A 80 8.50 4.41 5.98
CA LYS A 80 7.97 3.58 7.06
C LYS A 80 7.52 2.22 6.57
N THR A 81 6.97 2.16 5.37
CA THR A 81 6.57 0.90 4.80
C THR A 81 7.79 0.01 4.57
N LYS A 82 8.87 0.59 4.05
CA LYS A 82 10.08 -0.19 3.85
C LYS A 82 10.68 -0.66 5.16
N GLU A 83 10.61 0.18 6.19
CA GLU A 83 11.12 -0.22 7.50
C GLU A 83 10.30 -1.36 8.08
N LYS A 84 9.00 -1.32 7.88
CA LYS A 84 8.12 -2.32 8.46
C LYS A 84 8.15 -3.65 7.71
N LEU A 85 8.14 -3.60 6.41
CA LEU A 85 8.03 -4.80 5.58
C LEU A 85 9.34 -5.20 4.90
N GLY A 86 10.35 -4.36 4.98
CA GLY A 86 11.64 -4.64 4.37
C GLY A 86 11.76 -4.21 2.93
N GLN A 87 10.66 -4.14 2.24
CA GLN A 87 10.66 -3.75 0.83
C GLN A 87 9.24 -3.39 0.41
N ILE A 88 9.11 -2.79 -0.74
CA ILE A 88 7.80 -2.55 -1.35
C ILE A 88 7.84 -3.16 -2.73
N ASP A 89 7.02 -4.15 -2.96
CA ASP A 89 6.95 -4.79 -4.27
C ASP A 89 5.95 -4.11 -5.19
N VAL A 90 4.88 -3.55 -4.63
CA VAL A 90 3.82 -2.93 -5.43
C VAL A 90 3.32 -1.69 -4.70
N LEU A 91 3.13 -0.64 -5.44
CA LEU A 91 2.54 0.58 -4.91
C LEU A 91 1.23 0.83 -5.65
N VAL A 92 0.13 0.83 -4.94
CA VAL A 92 -1.19 1.10 -5.52
C VAL A 92 -1.63 2.48 -5.05
N CYS A 93 -1.80 3.39 -6.01
CA CYS A 93 -2.22 4.74 -5.69
C CYS A 93 -3.70 4.88 -5.98
N ASN A 94 -4.49 4.74 -4.97
CA ASN A 94 -5.93 4.80 -5.11
C ASN A 94 -6.51 6.19 -4.89
N ALA A 95 -5.76 7.05 -4.28
CA ALA A 95 -6.31 8.34 -4.01
C ALA A 95 -5.94 9.26 -5.08
N ALA A 96 -6.69 9.66 -5.68
CA ALA A 96 -6.68 10.23 -6.71
C ALA A 96 -6.10 11.37 -7.33
N THR A 97 -6.10 12.45 -6.95
CA THR A 97 -5.95 13.57 -7.87
C THR A 97 -4.94 14.58 -7.44
N ASN A 98 -4.03 14.24 -6.61
CA ASN A 98 -3.03 15.17 -6.16
C ASN A 98 -1.91 15.24 -7.20
N PRO A 99 -1.60 16.42 -7.77
CA PRO A 99 -0.56 16.49 -8.78
C PRO A 99 0.83 16.09 -8.29
N PHE A 100 1.09 16.19 -7.01
CA PHE A 100 2.36 15.75 -6.50
C PHE A 100 2.46 14.24 -6.47
N MET A 101 1.35 13.55 -6.50
CA MET A 101 1.33 12.11 -6.45
C MET A 101 2.06 11.49 -7.63
N GLY A 102 1.91 12.07 -8.81
CA GLY A 102 2.59 11.54 -9.98
C GLY A 102 4.08 11.53 -9.83
N SER A 103 4.65 12.63 -9.35
CA SER A 103 6.09 12.71 -9.15
C SER A 103 6.56 11.72 -8.10
N MET A 104 5.81 11.59 -7.03
CA MET A 104 6.20 10.66 -5.98
C MET A 104 6.10 9.22 -6.43
N LEU A 105 5.13 8.92 -7.26
CA LEU A 105 5.01 7.60 -7.83
C LEU A 105 6.22 7.28 -8.70
N ASP A 106 6.64 8.22 -9.52
CA ASP A 106 7.79 8.00 -10.36
C ASP A 106 9.03 7.70 -9.54
N LEU A 107 9.24 8.48 -8.48
CA LEU A 107 10.39 8.24 -7.62
C LEU A 107 10.29 6.89 -6.93
N SER A 108 9.12 6.56 -6.45
CA SER A 108 8.92 5.30 -5.75
C SER A 108 9.14 4.11 -6.67
N LEU A 109 8.65 4.19 -7.89
CA LEU A 109 8.83 3.11 -8.83
C LEU A 109 10.30 2.93 -9.22
N ILE A 110 11.02 4.03 -9.35
CA ILE A 110 12.43 3.95 -9.62
C ILE A 110 13.16 3.21 -8.50
N HIS A 111 12.81 3.55 -7.27
CA HIS A 111 13.46 2.89 -6.13
C HIS A 111 13.00 1.46 -5.94
N ILE A 112 11.79 1.15 -6.31
CA ILE A 112 11.24 -0.16 -6.07
C ILE A 112 11.55 -1.13 -7.18
N SER A 113 11.30 -0.76 -8.38
CA SER A 113 11.47 -1.67 -9.45
C SER A 113 12.50 -1.27 -10.39
N GLU A 114 13.43 -0.58 -10.01
CA GLU A 114 14.49 -0.36 -10.70
C GLU A 114 14.61 -0.62 -12.08
N PRO A 115 15.08 -1.34 -12.68
CA PRO A 115 15.28 -1.26 -14.09
C PRO A 115 14.09 -1.48 -14.87
N THR A 116 13.07 -1.73 -14.41
CA THR A 116 12.10 -2.04 -15.27
C THR A 116 11.22 -1.07 -15.55
N ARG A 117 10.92 -0.59 -15.66
CA ARG A 117 10.21 0.01 -16.01
C ARG A 117 9.74 0.76 -16.49
N HIS A 118 9.71 1.03 -16.34
CA HIS A 118 9.24 2.15 -16.50
C HIS A 118 8.46 2.47 -17.58
N ASP A 119 8.66 2.01 -18.45
CA ASP A 119 7.99 2.45 -19.60
C ASP A 119 6.65 1.99 -19.62
N GLN A 120 6.18 1.12 -18.91
CA GLN A 120 4.92 0.77 -19.10
C GLN A 120 3.99 1.32 -18.28
N ILE A 121 4.14 2.27 -17.72
CA ILE A 121 3.07 2.74 -17.01
C ILE A 121 2.35 3.82 -17.59
#